data_f31f2acefa1957109f4b059d6b4003b0
#
_entry.id   f31f2acefa1957109f4b059d6b4003b0
#
_cell.length_a   1.000
_cell.length_b   1.000
_cell.length_c   1.000
_cell.angle_alpha   90.00
_cell.angle_beta   90.00
_cell.angle_gamma   90.00
#
_symmetry.space_group_name_H-M   'P 1'
#
loop_
_entity.id
_entity.type
_entity.pdbx_description
1 polymer ?
#
loop_
_entity_poly.entity_id
_entity_poly.type
_entity_poly.pdbx_seq_one_letter_code
_entity_poly.pdbx_strand_id
1 'polypeptide(L)'
;MVFGDSLSAGYGLRPGEGWVDLLRQALPAHQVVNASQSGETTAGGLSRLPAALARHKPDIVILELGGNDGLRGLPPDDMRANLEQMVAMSAQSKARVLLVGMALPPNYGQAYGRAFQMVYSDLAKQRKLPFVPLLVEGFATDRTRFQADGIHPNASAQEQMRDSVLKVLRGMVKN
;
A
#
# COMPACT_ATOMS: atom_id res chain seq x y z
N MET A 1 -2.58 -11.00 -2.94
CA MET A 1 -3.57 -10.22 -2.16
C MET A 1 -3.05 -8.80 -1.96
N VAL A 2 -3.85 -7.78 -2.25
CA VAL A 2 -3.58 -6.39 -1.84
C VAL A 2 -4.24 -6.17 -0.49
N PHE A 3 -3.49 -5.63 0.46
CA PHE A 3 -3.93 -5.35 1.82
C PHE A 3 -3.53 -3.92 2.16
N GLY A 4 -4.48 -3.02 2.06
CA GLY A 4 -4.25 -1.58 2.10
C GLY A 4 -5.44 -0.79 2.64
N ASP A 5 -5.37 0.51 2.43
CA ASP A 5 -6.41 1.46 2.84
C ASP A 5 -7.29 1.95 1.66
N SER A 6 -7.76 3.19 1.74
CA SER A 6 -8.62 3.81 0.73
C SER A 6 -7.96 3.94 -0.65
N LEU A 7 -6.63 4.09 -0.71
CA LEU A 7 -5.90 4.19 -1.98
C LEU A 7 -6.00 2.89 -2.78
N SER A 8 -6.00 1.76 -2.11
CA SER A 8 -6.14 0.43 -2.72
C SER A 8 -7.59 -0.04 -2.79
N ALA A 9 -8.46 0.41 -1.88
CA ALA A 9 -9.89 0.09 -1.92
C ALA A 9 -10.64 0.76 -3.09
N GLY A 10 -10.05 1.78 -3.72
CA GLY A 10 -10.68 2.51 -4.82
C GLY A 10 -11.70 3.55 -4.35
N TYR A 11 -11.43 4.21 -3.22
CA TYR A 11 -12.31 5.24 -2.67
C TYR A 11 -12.62 6.34 -3.71
N GLY A 12 -13.90 6.67 -3.87
CA GLY A 12 -14.37 7.71 -4.80
C GLY A 12 -14.28 7.36 -6.29
N LEU A 13 -13.89 6.14 -6.65
CA LEU A 13 -13.81 5.65 -8.02
C LEU A 13 -15.00 4.77 -8.38
N ARG A 14 -15.30 4.67 -9.66
CA ARG A 14 -16.26 3.69 -10.16
C ARG A 14 -15.68 2.27 -10.09
N PRO A 15 -16.49 1.24 -9.97
CA PRO A 15 -16.03 -0.15 -10.04
C PRO A 15 -15.18 -0.40 -11.30
N GLY A 16 -14.03 -1.03 -11.10
CA GLY A 16 -13.09 -1.36 -12.19
C GLY A 16 -12.05 -0.27 -12.52
N GLU A 17 -12.18 0.95 -11.99
CA GLU A 17 -11.24 2.05 -12.25
C GLU A 17 -10.01 2.02 -11.33
N GLY A 18 -10.08 1.38 -10.17
CA GLY A 18 -9.00 1.36 -9.19
C GLY A 18 -7.76 0.61 -9.68
N TRP A 19 -6.58 1.04 -9.23
CA TRP A 19 -5.31 0.42 -9.63
C TRP A 19 -5.25 -1.08 -9.35
N VAL A 20 -5.94 -1.58 -8.33
CA VAL A 20 -6.00 -3.01 -8.02
C VAL A 20 -6.81 -3.77 -9.07
N ASP A 21 -7.89 -3.19 -9.58
CA ASP A 21 -8.67 -3.78 -10.68
C ASP A 21 -7.86 -3.78 -11.98
N LEU A 22 -7.14 -2.69 -12.26
CA LEU A 22 -6.23 -2.61 -13.39
C LEU A 22 -5.06 -3.60 -13.26
N LEU A 23 -4.56 -3.82 -12.03
CA LEU A 23 -3.55 -4.84 -11.76
C LEU A 23 -4.09 -6.25 -12.05
N ARG A 24 -5.34 -6.53 -11.68
CA ARG A 24 -6.00 -7.82 -11.98
C ARG A 24 -6.10 -8.06 -13.48
N GLN A 25 -6.44 -7.03 -14.25
CA GLN A 25 -6.49 -7.10 -15.72
C GLN A 25 -5.11 -7.33 -16.33
N ALA A 26 -4.06 -6.72 -15.76
CA ALA A 26 -2.67 -6.87 -16.22
C ALA A 26 -2.04 -8.23 -15.87
N LEU A 27 -2.66 -9.00 -14.98
CA LEU A 27 -2.17 -10.30 -14.49
C LEU A 27 -3.24 -11.40 -14.61
N PRO A 28 -3.73 -11.70 -15.83
CA PRO A 28 -4.86 -12.62 -16.02
C PRO A 28 -4.58 -14.07 -15.57
N ALA A 29 -3.31 -14.46 -15.49
CA ALA A 29 -2.90 -15.79 -15.00
C ALA A 29 -2.84 -15.88 -13.47
N HIS A 30 -3.08 -14.77 -12.74
CA HIS A 30 -2.97 -14.71 -11.30
C HIS A 30 -4.28 -14.25 -10.64
N GLN A 31 -4.58 -14.81 -9.49
CA GLN A 31 -5.72 -14.35 -8.69
C GLN A 31 -5.32 -13.11 -7.86
N VAL A 32 -5.80 -11.94 -8.26
CA VAL A 32 -5.61 -10.70 -7.51
C VAL A 32 -6.82 -10.45 -6.62
N VAL A 33 -6.63 -10.59 -5.31
CA VAL A 33 -7.63 -10.32 -4.28
C VAL A 33 -7.38 -8.93 -3.70
N ASN A 34 -8.40 -8.07 -3.69
CA ASN A 34 -8.38 -6.81 -2.98
C ASN A 34 -9.02 -6.99 -1.59
N ALA A 35 -8.21 -6.95 -0.55
CA ALA A 35 -8.61 -7.05 0.86
C ALA A 35 -8.41 -5.69 1.59
N SER A 36 -8.35 -4.59 0.84
CA SER A 36 -8.14 -3.24 1.36
C SER A 36 -9.44 -2.67 1.94
N GLN A 37 -9.30 -1.77 2.91
CA GLN A 37 -10.42 -1.13 3.58
C GLN A 37 -10.16 0.38 3.77
N SER A 38 -11.09 1.21 3.29
CA SER A 38 -10.97 2.67 3.44
C SER A 38 -10.90 3.09 4.91
N GLY A 39 -9.99 4.05 5.21
CA GLY A 39 -9.78 4.55 6.56
C GLY A 39 -8.93 3.67 7.46
N GLU A 40 -8.41 2.55 6.96
CA GLU A 40 -7.61 1.60 7.70
C GLU A 40 -6.29 2.20 8.18
N THR A 41 -5.96 2.01 9.47
CA THR A 41 -4.65 2.30 10.05
C THR A 41 -3.80 1.04 10.10
N THR A 42 -2.50 1.19 10.41
CA THR A 42 -1.65 0.02 10.63
C THR A 42 -2.11 -0.82 11.82
N ALA A 43 -2.64 -0.22 12.88
CA ALA A 43 -3.19 -0.95 14.03
C ALA A 43 -4.45 -1.76 13.66
N GLY A 44 -5.38 -1.16 12.90
CA GLY A 44 -6.56 -1.85 12.39
C GLY A 44 -6.18 -2.99 11.43
N GLY A 45 -5.28 -2.71 10.49
CA GLY A 45 -4.75 -3.71 9.57
C GLY A 45 -4.08 -4.88 10.28
N LEU A 46 -3.26 -4.61 11.31
CA LEU A 46 -2.62 -5.65 12.11
C LEU A 46 -3.64 -6.60 12.76
N SER A 47 -4.71 -6.04 13.30
CA SER A 47 -5.80 -6.82 13.91
C SER A 47 -6.54 -7.69 12.88
N ARG A 48 -6.71 -7.21 11.66
CA ARG A 48 -7.51 -7.84 10.59
C ARG A 48 -6.70 -8.83 9.74
N LEU A 49 -5.38 -8.66 9.65
CA LEU A 49 -4.51 -9.43 8.75
C LEU A 49 -4.57 -10.96 8.98
N PRO A 50 -4.60 -11.50 10.23
CA PRO A 50 -4.66 -12.95 10.44
C PRO A 50 -5.85 -13.62 9.75
N ALA A 51 -7.04 -13.02 9.85
CA ALA A 51 -8.24 -13.52 9.20
C ALA A 51 -8.14 -13.45 7.66
N ALA A 52 -7.54 -12.39 7.11
CA ALA A 52 -7.32 -12.25 5.68
C ALA A 52 -6.33 -13.29 5.14
N LEU A 53 -5.22 -13.54 5.85
CA LEU A 53 -4.24 -14.57 5.51
C LEU A 53 -4.85 -15.98 5.53
N ALA A 54 -5.61 -16.29 6.57
CA ALA A 54 -6.28 -17.60 6.70
C ALA A 54 -7.30 -17.83 5.58
N ARG A 55 -8.07 -16.79 5.24
CA ARG A 55 -9.12 -16.87 4.22
C ARG A 55 -8.57 -16.98 2.81
N HIS A 56 -7.58 -16.17 2.47
CA HIS A 56 -7.12 -16.01 1.09
C HIS A 56 -5.86 -16.81 0.76
N LYS A 57 -5.08 -17.22 1.77
CA LYS A 57 -3.81 -17.99 1.64
C LYS A 57 -2.93 -17.46 0.50
N PRO A 58 -2.59 -16.15 0.51
CA PRO A 58 -1.89 -15.54 -0.61
C PRO A 58 -0.43 -15.99 -0.67
N ASP A 59 0.12 -16.15 -1.89
CA ASP A 59 1.57 -16.31 -2.10
C ASP A 59 2.31 -14.97 -1.95
N ILE A 60 1.61 -13.86 -2.21
CA ILE A 60 2.16 -12.50 -2.12
C ILE A 60 1.13 -11.59 -1.44
N VAL A 61 1.59 -10.85 -0.44
CA VAL A 61 0.87 -9.73 0.17
C VAL A 61 1.49 -8.42 -0.33
N ILE A 62 0.71 -7.61 -1.03
CA ILE A 62 1.05 -6.22 -1.33
C ILE A 62 0.52 -5.41 -0.16
N LEU A 63 1.43 -4.95 0.72
CA LEU A 63 1.10 -4.25 1.96
C LEU A 63 1.21 -2.75 1.73
N GLU A 64 0.06 -2.07 1.72
CA GLU A 64 -0.10 -0.64 1.44
C GLU A 64 -0.90 -0.01 2.59
N LEU A 65 -0.25 0.27 3.72
CA LEU A 65 -0.85 0.86 4.92
C LEU A 65 0.08 1.86 5.58
N GLY A 66 -0.48 2.78 6.35
CA GLY A 66 0.20 3.81 7.13
C GLY A 66 -0.24 5.22 6.78
N GLY A 67 -0.88 5.43 5.62
CA GLY A 67 -1.37 6.75 5.21
C GLY A 67 -2.28 7.38 6.26
N ASN A 68 -3.22 6.60 6.79
CA ASN A 68 -4.14 7.08 7.84
C ASN A 68 -3.44 7.32 9.17
N ASP A 69 -2.40 6.55 9.50
CA ASP A 69 -1.56 6.83 10.69
C ASP A 69 -0.89 8.20 10.54
N GLY A 70 -0.25 8.45 9.40
CA GLY A 70 0.39 9.72 9.11
C GLY A 70 -0.57 10.90 9.08
N LEU A 71 -1.72 10.77 8.40
CA LEU A 71 -2.74 11.83 8.33
C LEU A 71 -3.35 12.18 9.70
N ARG A 72 -3.35 11.22 10.63
CA ARG A 72 -3.81 11.44 12.02
C ARG A 72 -2.69 11.89 12.97
N GLY A 73 -1.47 12.04 12.48
CA GLY A 73 -0.32 12.44 13.29
C GLY A 73 0.11 11.40 14.32
N LEU A 74 -0.18 10.11 14.07
CA LEU A 74 0.23 9.03 14.98
C LEU A 74 1.75 8.84 14.97
N PRO A 75 2.34 8.32 16.07
CA PRO A 75 3.78 8.11 16.16
C PRO A 75 4.30 7.17 15.05
N PRO A 76 5.33 7.55 14.25
CA PRO A 76 5.92 6.68 13.24
C PRO A 76 6.47 5.37 13.80
N ASP A 77 6.91 5.34 15.06
CA ASP A 77 7.40 4.13 15.72
C ASP A 77 6.29 3.10 15.93
N ASP A 78 5.07 3.53 16.28
CA ASP A 78 3.91 2.63 16.41
C ASP A 78 3.54 2.05 15.04
N MET A 79 3.50 2.89 14.01
CA MET A 79 3.28 2.48 12.63
C MET A 79 4.32 1.44 12.19
N ARG A 80 5.60 1.70 12.50
CA ARG A 80 6.71 0.77 12.21
C ARG A 80 6.49 -0.58 12.88
N ALA A 81 6.21 -0.59 14.18
CA ALA A 81 5.99 -1.82 14.94
C ALA A 81 4.84 -2.66 14.37
N ASN A 82 3.74 -2.01 13.97
CA ASN A 82 2.61 -2.68 13.35
C ASN A 82 2.96 -3.27 11.97
N LEU A 83 3.65 -2.51 11.12
CA LEU A 83 4.09 -2.99 9.79
C LEU A 83 5.08 -4.16 9.94
N GLU A 84 6.03 -4.10 10.87
CA GLU A 84 6.97 -5.20 11.14
C GLU A 84 6.25 -6.49 11.55
N GLN A 85 5.24 -6.39 12.41
CA GLN A 85 4.43 -7.53 12.81
C GLN A 85 3.63 -8.10 11.62
N MET A 86 3.04 -7.25 10.79
CA MET A 86 2.32 -7.70 9.60
C MET A 86 3.24 -8.41 8.60
N VAL A 87 4.46 -7.92 8.40
CA VAL A 87 5.49 -8.59 7.59
C VAL A 87 5.83 -9.97 8.17
N ALA A 88 6.03 -10.07 9.50
CA ALA A 88 6.34 -11.32 10.16
C ALA A 88 5.19 -12.34 10.05
N MET A 89 3.95 -11.92 10.27
CA MET A 89 2.76 -12.77 10.12
C MET A 89 2.59 -13.28 8.69
N SER A 90 2.81 -12.42 7.70
CA SER A 90 2.76 -12.81 6.29
C SER A 90 3.81 -13.89 5.98
N ALA A 91 5.04 -13.70 6.45
CA ALA A 91 6.11 -14.68 6.26
C ALA A 91 5.82 -16.02 6.97
N GLN A 92 5.25 -16.01 8.18
CA GLN A 92 4.79 -17.21 8.89
C GLN A 92 3.73 -17.96 8.11
N SER A 93 2.87 -17.24 7.38
CA SER A 93 1.87 -17.80 6.47
C SER A 93 2.46 -18.21 5.10
N LYS A 94 3.80 -18.17 4.94
CA LYS A 94 4.54 -18.46 3.70
C LYS A 94 4.27 -17.46 2.56
N ALA A 95 3.66 -16.32 2.85
CA ALA A 95 3.47 -15.25 1.89
C ALA A 95 4.70 -14.34 1.83
N ARG A 96 5.14 -13.99 0.61
CA ARG A 96 6.13 -12.94 0.40
C ARG A 96 5.46 -11.58 0.46
N VAL A 97 6.16 -10.58 0.99
CA VAL A 97 5.60 -9.22 1.09
C VAL A 97 6.24 -8.30 0.06
N LEU A 98 5.41 -7.54 -0.65
CA LEU A 98 5.79 -6.34 -1.37
C LEU A 98 5.30 -5.16 -0.54
N LEU A 99 6.23 -4.35 -0.04
CA LEU A 99 5.90 -3.17 0.74
C LEU A 99 5.68 -1.98 -0.18
N VAL A 100 4.63 -1.21 0.07
CA VAL A 100 4.29 0.01 -0.69
C VAL A 100 4.35 1.20 0.24
N GLY A 101 5.25 2.13 -0.08
CA GLY A 101 5.44 3.36 0.69
C GLY A 101 4.52 4.48 0.26
N MET A 102 4.37 5.43 1.17
CA MET A 102 3.57 6.63 1.00
C MET A 102 4.33 7.86 1.49
N ALA A 103 3.86 9.05 1.09
CA ALA A 103 4.33 10.33 1.59
C ALA A 103 3.15 11.15 2.10
N LEU A 104 3.41 12.00 3.08
CA LEU A 104 2.42 12.93 3.60
C LEU A 104 2.49 14.26 2.86
N PRO A 105 1.37 15.00 2.78
CA PRO A 105 1.38 16.37 2.29
C PRO A 105 2.35 17.26 3.07
N PRO A 106 2.96 18.29 2.44
CA PRO A 106 4.00 19.11 3.07
C PRO A 106 3.58 19.83 4.34
N ASN A 107 2.29 20.09 4.52
CA ASN A 107 1.72 20.77 5.69
C ASN A 107 1.83 19.98 7.01
N TYR A 108 2.22 18.70 6.97
CA TYR A 108 2.52 17.90 8.17
C TYR A 108 3.91 18.18 8.76
N GLY A 109 4.70 19.03 8.11
CA GLY A 109 6.04 19.41 8.54
C GLY A 109 7.12 18.42 8.10
N GLN A 110 8.32 19.00 7.81
CA GLN A 110 9.42 18.22 7.23
C GLN A 110 9.94 17.11 8.13
N ALA A 111 10.05 17.35 9.45
CA ALA A 111 10.61 16.37 10.38
C ALA A 111 9.71 15.13 10.47
N TYR A 112 8.42 15.34 10.68
CA TYR A 112 7.44 14.25 10.77
C TYR A 112 7.30 13.52 9.42
N GLY A 113 7.19 14.25 8.29
CA GLY A 113 7.10 13.65 6.98
C GLY A 113 8.32 12.78 6.62
N ARG A 114 9.54 13.22 6.99
CA ARG A 114 10.74 12.38 6.83
C ARG A 114 10.71 11.15 7.72
N ALA A 115 10.39 11.29 9.00
CA ALA A 115 10.29 10.16 9.93
C ALA A 115 9.27 9.13 9.44
N PHE A 116 8.11 9.59 8.96
CA PHE A 116 7.08 8.76 8.36
C PHE A 116 7.58 7.97 7.14
N GLN A 117 8.24 8.63 6.17
CA GLN A 117 8.78 7.95 4.99
C GLN A 117 9.90 6.97 5.32
N MET A 118 10.76 7.31 6.28
CA MET A 118 11.86 6.44 6.71
C MET A 118 11.37 5.12 7.28
N VAL A 119 10.18 5.04 7.88
CA VAL A 119 9.60 3.77 8.34
C VAL A 119 9.58 2.74 7.22
N TYR A 120 9.12 3.10 6.04
CA TYR A 120 9.03 2.17 4.91
C TYR A 120 10.40 1.78 4.37
N SER A 121 11.27 2.76 4.12
CA SER A 121 12.59 2.51 3.54
C SER A 121 13.47 1.67 4.46
N ASP A 122 13.45 1.96 5.76
CA ASP A 122 14.22 1.23 6.76
C ASP A 122 13.69 -0.20 6.95
N LEU A 123 12.37 -0.37 7.01
CA LEU A 123 11.74 -1.68 7.09
C LEU A 123 12.06 -2.52 5.86
N ALA A 124 11.93 -1.94 4.66
CA ALA A 124 12.25 -2.63 3.41
C ALA A 124 13.71 -3.07 3.37
N LYS A 125 14.64 -2.20 3.76
CA LYS A 125 16.07 -2.50 3.82
C LYS A 125 16.37 -3.58 4.86
N GLN A 126 15.85 -3.43 6.08
CA GLN A 126 16.11 -4.34 7.20
C GLN A 126 15.59 -5.76 6.92
N ARG A 127 14.41 -5.86 6.32
CA ARG A 127 13.75 -7.14 6.01
C ARG A 127 14.02 -7.63 4.59
N LYS A 128 14.82 -6.88 3.81
CA LYS A 128 15.13 -7.16 2.38
C LYS A 128 13.86 -7.39 1.54
N LEU A 129 12.87 -6.52 1.74
CA LEU A 129 11.59 -6.61 1.05
C LEU A 129 11.67 -5.97 -0.35
N PRO A 130 11.03 -6.54 -1.36
CA PRO A 130 10.62 -5.80 -2.54
C PRO A 130 9.81 -4.56 -2.13
N PHE A 131 10.13 -3.41 -2.71
CA PHE A 131 9.63 -2.13 -2.21
C PHE A 131 9.27 -1.17 -3.35
N VAL A 132 8.08 -0.59 -3.26
CA VAL A 132 7.63 0.56 -4.04
C VAL A 132 7.78 1.79 -3.15
N PRO A 133 8.74 2.69 -3.40
CA PRO A 133 9.04 3.79 -2.47
C PRO A 133 7.87 4.77 -2.27
N LEU A 134 7.10 5.01 -3.34
CA LEU A 134 5.97 5.93 -3.32
C LEU A 134 4.92 5.49 -4.33
N LEU A 135 3.72 5.16 -3.85
CA LEU A 135 2.60 4.70 -4.70
C LEU A 135 2.18 5.76 -5.74
N VAL A 136 2.26 7.03 -5.36
CA VAL A 136 1.90 8.20 -6.20
C VAL A 136 3.10 8.83 -6.91
N GLU A 137 4.18 8.06 -7.11
CA GLU A 137 5.40 8.55 -7.77
C GLU A 137 5.10 9.08 -9.18
N GLY A 138 5.72 10.24 -9.49
CA GLY A 138 5.60 10.89 -10.79
C GLY A 138 4.37 11.78 -10.97
N PHE A 139 3.42 11.76 -10.01
CA PHE A 139 2.28 12.69 -10.04
C PHE A 139 1.90 13.30 -8.67
N ALA A 140 2.67 13.03 -7.63
CA ALA A 140 2.38 13.48 -6.26
C ALA A 140 2.16 14.99 -6.12
N THR A 141 2.72 15.81 -7.01
CA THR A 141 2.57 17.28 -7.04
C THR A 141 1.54 17.80 -8.04
N ASP A 142 0.99 16.91 -8.87
CA ASP A 142 -0.01 17.28 -9.89
C ASP A 142 -1.43 17.15 -9.30
N ARG A 143 -1.99 18.28 -8.86
CA ARG A 143 -3.33 18.33 -8.26
C ARG A 143 -4.44 17.84 -9.18
N THR A 144 -4.26 17.88 -10.50
CA THR A 144 -5.26 17.40 -11.47
C THR A 144 -5.44 15.87 -11.44
N ARG A 145 -4.49 15.17 -10.82
CA ARG A 145 -4.49 13.72 -10.65
C ARG A 145 -5.19 13.27 -9.36
N PHE A 146 -5.67 14.21 -8.55
CA PHE A 146 -6.35 13.92 -7.29
C PHE A 146 -7.82 14.30 -7.35
N GLN A 147 -8.60 13.71 -6.45
CA GLN A 147 -10.00 14.07 -6.20
C GLN A 147 -10.06 15.45 -5.50
N ALA A 148 -11.26 15.97 -5.31
CA ALA A 148 -11.47 17.29 -4.71
C ALA A 148 -10.88 17.43 -3.29
N ASP A 149 -10.68 16.32 -2.60
CA ASP A 149 -10.05 16.30 -1.27
C ASP A 149 -8.52 16.52 -1.30
N GLY A 150 -7.89 16.42 -2.49
CA GLY A 150 -6.46 16.59 -2.66
C GLY A 150 -5.60 15.46 -2.05
N ILE A 151 -6.22 14.38 -1.62
CA ILE A 151 -5.57 13.23 -0.95
C ILE A 151 -5.68 11.98 -1.82
N HIS A 152 -6.90 11.66 -2.28
CA HIS A 152 -7.15 10.45 -3.04
C HIS A 152 -6.91 10.67 -4.54
N PRO A 153 -6.06 9.85 -5.19
CA PRO A 153 -5.88 9.90 -6.63
C PRO A 153 -7.20 9.62 -7.37
N ASN A 154 -7.45 10.36 -8.45
CA ASN A 154 -8.62 10.14 -9.29
C ASN A 154 -8.38 9.05 -10.34
N ALA A 155 -9.37 8.78 -11.18
CA ALA A 155 -9.31 7.71 -12.20
C ALA A 155 -8.11 7.87 -13.15
N SER A 156 -7.71 9.10 -13.49
CA SER A 156 -6.60 9.36 -14.41
C SER A 156 -5.23 8.91 -13.86
N ALA A 157 -5.09 8.78 -12.53
CA ALA A 157 -3.84 8.40 -11.86
C ALA A 157 -3.66 6.88 -11.70
N GLN A 158 -4.74 6.11 -11.82
CA GLN A 158 -4.76 4.71 -11.39
C GLN A 158 -3.86 3.79 -12.23
N GLU A 159 -3.69 4.05 -13.52
CA GLU A 159 -2.76 3.30 -14.36
C GLU A 159 -1.32 3.47 -13.90
N GLN A 160 -0.92 4.69 -13.55
CA GLN A 160 0.43 4.96 -13.08
C GLN A 160 0.70 4.31 -11.72
N MET A 161 -0.29 4.28 -10.81
CA MET A 161 -0.20 3.55 -9.55
C MET A 161 -0.04 2.04 -9.80
N ARG A 162 -0.86 1.47 -10.69
CA ARG A 162 -0.72 0.07 -11.12
C ARG A 162 0.69 -0.21 -11.65
N ASP A 163 1.22 0.65 -12.52
CA ASP A 163 2.52 0.43 -13.17
C ASP A 163 3.68 0.51 -12.17
N SER A 164 3.61 1.41 -11.19
CA SER A 164 4.58 1.50 -10.09
C SER A 164 4.66 0.19 -9.30
N VAL A 165 3.52 -0.40 -8.98
CA VAL A 165 3.44 -1.69 -8.27
C VAL A 165 3.85 -2.84 -9.20
N LEU A 166 3.33 -2.89 -10.42
CA LEU A 166 3.56 -3.96 -11.37
C LEU A 166 5.04 -4.11 -11.73
N LYS A 167 5.77 -3.00 -11.84
CA LYS A 167 7.22 -2.97 -12.12
C LYS A 167 8.00 -3.82 -11.10
N VAL A 168 7.67 -3.72 -9.82
CA VAL A 168 8.33 -4.50 -8.75
C VAL A 168 7.75 -5.91 -8.67
N LEU A 169 6.43 -6.02 -8.77
CA LEU A 169 5.71 -7.29 -8.62
C LEU A 169 6.10 -8.33 -9.69
N ARG A 170 6.41 -7.90 -10.93
CA ARG A 170 6.87 -8.81 -12.00
C ARG A 170 8.09 -9.64 -11.62
N GLY A 171 8.98 -9.11 -10.77
CA GLY A 171 10.11 -9.87 -10.24
C GLY A 171 9.72 -10.91 -9.17
N MET A 172 8.49 -10.85 -8.69
CA MET A 172 7.99 -11.73 -7.63
C MET A 172 7.03 -12.81 -8.13
N VAL A 173 6.31 -12.57 -9.22
CA VAL A 173 5.40 -13.57 -9.82
C VAL A 173 6.19 -14.52 -10.73
N LYS A 174 5.80 -15.80 -10.72
CA LYS A 174 6.33 -16.77 -11.69
C LYS A 174 5.53 -16.64 -12.99
N ASN A 175 6.22 -16.64 -14.09
CA ASN A 175 5.57 -16.79 -15.42
C ASN A 175 4.91 -18.15 -15.54
#